data_7953d27f988c30eebfb9b686cc82f48b
#
_entry.id   7953d27f988c30eebfb9b686cc82f48b
#
_cell.length_a   1.000
_cell.length_b   1.000
_cell.length_c   1.000
_cell.angle_alpha   90.00
_cell.angle_beta   90.00
_cell.angle_gamma   90.00
#
_symmetry.space_group_name_H-M   'P 1'
#
loop_
_entity.id
_entity.type
_entity.pdbx_description
1 polymer ?
#
loop_
_entity_poly.entity_id
_entity_poly.type
_entity_poly.pdbx_seq_one_letter_code
_entity_poly.pdbx_strand_id
1 'polypeptide(L)'
;MGRYIVKILLLPFRFVFGLIIGFFAVLLEIIVYPFRSFRHFWRAVFASIVFAIISFSLVFNLSYVYDTYGLNNAMCFFTNSEENSPTKKVVRIIGDYSEGSGFFINDNNVITNYHVIEGEPSPKIILPNGELIIPTNLTHDPNLDLAMLKVDSNHHDLVMSLDGPGRNLTKDLPVFAYGYPMGTDIRGEATMAKGHYIATRNAKRNTYGSLIQTDIDLIEGMSGGPLTDYCGRVVGINTLGVAGLSMFIPAFTASYSVYGFTDTKITKLDLHPEESPIAAVDAFYSYLMLRRMTPAYDLLSKSYQENATYDEWTSRFSDILSVQIIKTELVKGEKDKVFVKFITRNWVSDSIDLHYYEGVWVTKLEEGVYRLTRSMIKEVDNPPSDWDTTGPEF
;
A
#
# COMPACT_ATOMS: atom_id res chain seq x y z
N MET A 1 -11.42 58.30 -26.81
CA MET A 1 -11.02 56.94 -26.44
C MET A 1 -9.53 56.78 -26.17
N GLY A 2 -8.62 57.32 -26.96
CA GLY A 2 -7.16 57.15 -26.78
C GLY A 2 -6.55 57.67 -25.44
N ARG A 3 -7.10 58.71 -24.83
CA ARG A 3 -6.57 59.27 -23.56
C ARG A 3 -6.84 58.38 -22.32
N TYR A 4 -7.86 57.49 -22.35
CA TYR A 4 -8.15 56.56 -21.24
C TYR A 4 -7.28 55.30 -21.32
N ILE A 5 -6.97 54.83 -22.51
CA ILE A 5 -6.13 53.64 -22.72
C ILE A 5 -4.69 53.92 -22.25
N VAL A 6 -4.11 55.10 -22.56
CA VAL A 6 -2.79 55.48 -22.11
C VAL A 6 -2.71 55.62 -20.57
N LYS A 7 -3.78 56.10 -19.91
CA LYS A 7 -3.82 56.17 -18.43
C LYS A 7 -3.84 54.78 -17.77
N ILE A 8 -4.55 53.82 -18.34
CA ILE A 8 -4.61 52.43 -17.83
C ILE A 8 -3.27 51.69 -18.03
N LEU A 9 -2.63 51.90 -19.20
CA LEU A 9 -1.33 51.29 -19.51
C LEU A 9 -0.19 51.83 -18.61
N LEU A 10 -0.30 53.10 -18.12
CA LEU A 10 0.70 53.74 -17.26
C LEU A 10 0.45 53.47 -15.75
N LEU A 11 -0.68 52.90 -15.36
CA LEU A 11 -1.04 52.64 -13.97
C LEU A 11 -0.03 51.73 -13.24
N PRO A 12 0.37 50.56 -13.79
CA PRO A 12 1.38 49.72 -13.16
C PRO A 12 2.77 50.43 -13.05
N PHE A 13 3.15 51.17 -14.06
CA PHE A 13 4.42 51.95 -14.01
C PHE A 13 4.40 53.04 -12.93
N ARG A 14 3.28 53.73 -12.76
CA ARG A 14 3.11 54.71 -11.69
C ARG A 14 3.14 54.08 -10.29
N PHE A 15 2.54 52.91 -10.15
CA PHE A 15 2.55 52.18 -8.90
C PHE A 15 3.96 51.70 -8.53
N VAL A 16 4.69 51.11 -9.46
CA VAL A 16 6.08 50.64 -9.25
C VAL A 16 7.00 51.84 -8.98
N PHE A 17 6.84 52.93 -9.73
CA PHE A 17 7.64 54.13 -9.53
C PHE A 17 7.33 54.81 -8.20
N GLY A 18 6.07 54.81 -7.75
CA GLY A 18 5.66 55.28 -6.42
C GLY A 18 6.26 54.46 -5.29
N LEU A 19 6.30 53.12 -5.44
CA LEU A 19 6.98 52.24 -4.49
C LEU A 19 8.50 52.47 -4.43
N ILE A 20 9.14 52.71 -5.55
CA ILE A 20 10.58 53.01 -5.61
C ILE A 20 10.88 54.34 -4.91
N ILE A 21 10.12 55.40 -5.21
CA ILE A 21 10.27 56.69 -4.55
C ILE A 21 9.99 56.58 -3.05
N GLY A 22 8.93 55.88 -2.66
CA GLY A 22 8.61 55.62 -1.26
C GLY A 22 9.74 54.89 -0.53
N PHE A 23 10.30 53.87 -1.16
CA PHE A 23 11.45 53.15 -0.62
C PHE A 23 12.68 54.05 -0.41
N PHE A 24 13.04 54.89 -1.40
CA PHE A 24 14.15 55.83 -1.25
C PHE A 24 13.86 56.90 -0.21
N ALA A 25 12.62 57.39 -0.09
CA ALA A 25 12.25 58.38 0.93
C ALA A 25 12.38 57.78 2.35
N VAL A 26 11.94 56.53 2.56
CA VAL A 26 12.11 55.81 3.82
C VAL A 26 13.58 55.57 4.13
N LEU A 27 14.38 55.18 3.13
CA LEU A 27 15.83 55.02 3.27
C LEU A 27 16.53 56.30 3.70
N LEU A 28 16.17 57.42 3.08
CA LEU A 28 16.70 58.76 3.43
C LEU A 28 16.30 59.15 4.86
N GLU A 29 15.08 58.84 5.26
CA GLU A 29 14.60 59.12 6.62
C GLU A 29 15.31 58.24 7.65
N ILE A 30 15.56 56.99 7.37
CA ILE A 30 16.35 56.07 8.21
C ILE A 30 17.77 56.60 8.42
N ILE A 31 18.42 57.14 7.36
CA ILE A 31 19.78 57.66 7.41
C ILE A 31 19.83 58.99 8.21
N VAL A 32 18.85 59.86 8.05
CA VAL A 32 18.82 61.19 8.71
C VAL A 32 18.30 61.12 10.14
N TYR A 33 17.42 60.14 10.44
CA TYR A 33 16.74 60.00 11.74
C TYR A 33 17.70 59.97 12.95
N PRO A 34 18.82 59.23 12.94
CA PRO A 34 19.76 59.17 14.07
C PRO A 34 20.38 60.54 14.42
N PHE A 35 20.52 61.41 13.43
CA PHE A 35 21.20 62.71 13.60
C PHE A 35 20.29 63.88 14.10
N ARG A 36 18.97 63.55 14.26
CA ARG A 36 18.00 64.57 14.75
C ARG A 36 18.12 64.91 16.24
N SER A 37 18.54 63.96 17.09
CA SER A 37 18.83 64.10 18.51
C SER A 37 19.49 62.90 19.12
N PHE A 38 20.12 63.05 20.29
CA PHE A 38 20.75 61.94 21.03
C PHE A 38 19.79 60.77 21.34
N ARG A 39 18.50 61.09 21.60
CA ARG A 39 17.47 60.03 21.81
C ARG A 39 17.15 59.29 20.53
N HIS A 40 17.13 59.96 19.38
CA HIS A 40 16.90 59.33 18.09
C HIS A 40 18.08 58.43 17.69
N PHE A 41 19.32 58.85 18.00
CA PHE A 41 20.51 58.04 17.79
C PHE A 41 20.42 56.69 18.51
N TRP A 42 20.13 56.69 19.82
CA TRP A 42 20.04 55.45 20.58
C TRP A 42 18.86 54.56 20.16
N ARG A 43 17.74 55.14 19.76
CA ARG A 43 16.62 54.39 19.19
C ARG A 43 17.00 53.73 17.87
N ALA A 44 17.74 54.41 16.99
CA ALA A 44 18.20 53.84 15.73
C ALA A 44 19.23 52.75 15.96
N VAL A 45 20.18 52.92 16.90
CA VAL A 45 21.14 51.88 17.29
C VAL A 45 20.41 50.62 17.81
N PHE A 46 19.45 50.83 18.72
CA PHE A 46 18.67 49.67 19.25
C PHE A 46 17.88 48.97 18.14
N ALA A 47 17.19 49.71 17.28
CA ALA A 47 16.46 49.13 16.14
C ALA A 47 17.37 48.40 15.18
N SER A 48 18.59 48.92 14.91
CA SER A 48 19.58 48.24 14.05
C SER A 48 20.09 46.95 14.67
N ILE A 49 20.31 46.92 15.99
CA ILE A 49 20.71 45.70 16.69
C ILE A 49 19.60 44.62 16.63
N VAL A 50 18.34 45.04 16.90
CA VAL A 50 17.20 44.13 16.82
C VAL A 50 17.03 43.61 15.39
N PHE A 51 17.13 44.45 14.39
CA PHE A 51 17.07 44.07 12.98
C PHE A 51 18.18 43.10 12.60
N ALA A 52 19.41 43.35 13.07
CA ALA A 52 20.55 42.47 12.82
C ALA A 52 20.33 41.07 13.44
N ILE A 53 19.81 41.04 14.68
CA ILE A 53 19.49 39.76 15.35
C ILE A 53 18.41 38.98 14.58
N ILE A 54 17.32 39.66 14.18
CA ILE A 54 16.24 39.04 13.40
C ILE A 54 16.76 38.57 12.05
N SER A 55 17.54 39.39 11.34
CA SER A 55 18.10 39.01 10.03
C SER A 55 19.07 37.86 10.14
N PHE A 56 19.94 37.84 11.17
CA PHE A 56 20.85 36.72 11.43
C PHE A 56 20.08 35.42 11.73
N SER A 57 19.06 35.51 12.59
CA SER A 57 18.20 34.36 12.89
C SER A 57 17.49 33.86 11.62
N LEU A 58 16.97 34.75 10.79
CA LEU A 58 16.31 34.39 9.52
C LEU A 58 17.28 33.72 8.55
N VAL A 59 18.46 34.31 8.35
CA VAL A 59 19.50 33.72 7.45
C VAL A 59 19.96 32.38 7.97
N PHE A 60 20.18 32.25 9.29
CA PHE A 60 20.59 30.98 9.89
C PHE A 60 19.53 29.90 9.70
N ASN A 61 18.25 30.22 9.94
CA ASN A 61 17.14 29.28 9.71
C ASN A 61 16.97 28.92 8.23
N LEU A 62 17.11 29.89 7.32
CA LEU A 62 17.07 29.65 5.88
C LEU A 62 18.25 28.79 5.40
N SER A 63 19.45 29.03 5.94
CA SER A 63 20.63 28.19 5.66
C SER A 63 20.43 26.77 6.17
N TYR A 64 19.92 26.60 7.38
CA TYR A 64 19.59 25.30 7.94
C TYR A 64 18.57 24.54 7.08
N VAL A 65 17.49 25.21 6.66
CA VAL A 65 16.48 24.62 5.76
C VAL A 65 17.11 24.28 4.40
N TYR A 66 17.96 25.15 3.87
CA TYR A 66 18.66 24.92 2.61
C TYR A 66 19.63 23.72 2.70
N ASP A 67 20.43 23.65 3.75
CA ASP A 67 21.42 22.58 3.94
C ASP A 67 20.76 21.23 4.25
N THR A 68 19.65 21.26 5.01
CA THR A 68 18.92 20.06 5.42
C THR A 68 18.02 19.51 4.32
N TYR A 69 17.33 20.40 3.61
CA TYR A 69 16.26 20.01 2.68
C TYR A 69 16.55 20.34 1.19
N GLY A 70 17.45 21.26 0.90
CA GLY A 70 17.72 21.76 -0.46
C GLY A 70 16.57 22.65 -1.01
N LEU A 71 16.88 23.47 -2.03
CA LEU A 71 15.88 24.39 -2.61
C LEU A 71 14.66 23.68 -3.24
N ASN A 72 14.90 22.57 -3.93
CA ASN A 72 13.81 21.82 -4.59
C ASN A 72 12.88 21.13 -3.58
N ASN A 73 13.36 20.92 -2.37
CA ASN A 73 12.66 20.18 -1.32
C ASN A 73 11.91 21.12 -0.36
N ALA A 74 12.37 22.36 -0.17
CA ALA A 74 11.66 23.34 0.65
C ALA A 74 10.27 23.70 0.08
N MET A 75 10.08 23.57 -1.23
CA MET A 75 8.78 23.83 -1.89
C MET A 75 7.71 22.79 -1.52
N CYS A 76 8.07 21.52 -1.30
CA CYS A 76 7.06 20.50 -0.98
C CYS A 76 6.46 20.65 0.42
N PHE A 77 7.14 21.33 1.34
CA PHE A 77 6.58 21.65 2.65
C PHE A 77 5.32 22.54 2.54
N PHE A 78 5.24 23.32 1.49
CA PHE A 78 4.09 24.23 1.24
C PHE A 78 3.03 23.63 0.30
N THR A 79 3.31 22.49 -0.36
CA THR A 79 2.43 21.91 -1.39
C THR A 79 1.78 20.58 -0.97
N ASN A 80 2.13 20.01 0.19
CA ASN A 80 1.47 18.81 0.72
C ASN A 80 0.04 19.15 1.15
N SER A 81 -0.92 18.86 0.28
CA SER A 81 -2.34 18.88 0.61
C SER A 81 -2.75 17.57 1.31
N GLU A 82 -3.70 17.64 2.24
CA GLU A 82 -4.30 16.44 2.88
C GLU A 82 -4.84 15.42 1.86
N GLU A 83 -5.23 15.89 0.69
CA GLU A 83 -5.78 15.05 -0.38
C GLU A 83 -4.74 14.11 -1.00
N ASN A 84 -3.46 14.50 -0.99
CA ASN A 84 -2.33 13.71 -1.50
C ASN A 84 -1.54 12.98 -0.41
N SER A 85 -2.11 12.82 0.78
CA SER A 85 -1.45 12.11 1.87
C SER A 85 -1.12 10.65 1.47
N PRO A 86 0.13 10.19 1.69
CA PRO A 86 0.47 8.79 1.47
C PRO A 86 -0.42 7.79 2.23
N THR A 87 -1.00 8.18 3.39
CA THR A 87 -1.93 7.33 4.15
C THR A 87 -3.14 6.88 3.33
N LYS A 88 -3.58 7.71 2.37
CA LYS A 88 -4.73 7.44 1.48
C LYS A 88 -4.37 6.64 0.23
N LYS A 89 -3.09 6.31 0.03
CA LYS A 89 -2.59 5.64 -1.18
C LYS A 89 -2.02 4.25 -0.92
N VAL A 90 -1.83 3.89 0.35
CA VAL A 90 -1.38 2.57 0.74
C VAL A 90 -2.55 1.61 0.73
N VAL A 91 -2.32 0.40 0.24
CA VAL A 91 -3.32 -0.68 0.21
C VAL A 91 -2.94 -1.77 1.21
N ARG A 92 -3.94 -2.45 1.75
CA ARG A 92 -3.77 -3.64 2.59
C ARG A 92 -3.74 -4.88 1.71
N ILE A 93 -2.83 -5.80 1.97
CA ILE A 93 -2.74 -7.08 1.28
C ILE A 93 -3.09 -8.17 2.29
N ILE A 94 -4.06 -9.01 1.94
CA ILE A 94 -4.54 -10.08 2.81
C ILE A 94 -4.49 -11.40 2.05
N GLY A 95 -3.85 -12.37 2.65
CA GLY A 95 -3.84 -13.76 2.24
C GLY A 95 -4.51 -14.66 3.27
N ASP A 96 -4.35 -15.96 3.11
CA ASP A 96 -4.84 -16.98 4.05
C ASP A 96 -3.96 -17.04 5.30
N TYR A 97 -2.67 -16.81 5.14
CA TYR A 97 -1.66 -17.03 6.16
C TYR A 97 -0.91 -15.76 6.55
N SER A 98 -0.96 -14.72 5.72
CA SER A 98 -0.21 -13.51 5.93
C SER A 98 -1.02 -12.25 5.64
N GLU A 99 -0.63 -11.16 6.26
CA GLU A 99 -1.12 -9.82 6.00
C GLU A 99 0.05 -8.88 5.83
N GLY A 100 -0.14 -7.89 4.97
CA GLY A 100 0.87 -6.88 4.72
C GLY A 100 0.28 -5.63 4.08
N SER A 101 1.16 -4.82 3.57
CA SER A 101 0.86 -3.56 2.91
C SER A 101 1.45 -3.53 1.52
N GLY A 102 0.96 -2.61 0.70
CA GLY A 102 1.48 -2.36 -0.64
C GLY A 102 1.06 -0.97 -1.12
N PHE A 103 1.51 -0.60 -2.30
CA PHE A 103 1.09 0.63 -2.95
C PHE A 103 1.20 0.53 -4.47
N PHE A 104 0.38 1.28 -5.18
CA PHE A 104 0.42 1.34 -6.64
C PHE A 104 1.66 2.08 -7.12
N ILE A 105 2.46 1.45 -8.00
CA ILE A 105 3.62 2.07 -8.66
C ILE A 105 3.27 2.61 -10.05
N ASN A 106 2.15 2.17 -10.59
CA ASN A 106 1.48 2.68 -11.79
C ASN A 106 0.00 2.32 -11.69
N ASP A 107 -0.79 2.63 -12.71
CA ASP A 107 -2.25 2.50 -12.70
C ASP A 107 -2.76 1.09 -12.38
N ASN A 108 -1.97 0.04 -12.63
CA ASN A 108 -2.42 -1.35 -12.59
C ASN A 108 -1.53 -2.28 -11.74
N ASN A 109 -0.40 -1.81 -11.21
CA ASN A 109 0.53 -2.67 -10.49
C ASN A 109 0.76 -2.17 -9.07
N VAL A 110 0.50 -3.06 -8.12
CA VAL A 110 0.80 -2.87 -6.69
C VAL A 110 2.10 -3.59 -6.37
N ILE A 111 3.04 -2.89 -5.73
CA ILE A 111 4.26 -3.48 -5.19
C ILE A 111 4.08 -3.80 -3.70
N THR A 112 4.69 -4.91 -3.27
CA THR A 112 4.75 -5.38 -1.88
C THR A 112 6.01 -6.20 -1.65
N ASN A 113 6.20 -6.77 -0.46
CA ASN A 113 7.23 -7.76 -0.23
C ASN A 113 6.83 -9.15 -0.72
N TYR A 114 7.84 -9.95 -1.09
CA TYR A 114 7.63 -11.35 -1.46
C TYR A 114 7.12 -12.18 -0.27
N HIS A 115 7.70 -12.01 0.92
CA HIS A 115 7.27 -12.75 2.10
C HIS A 115 5.81 -12.49 2.50
N VAL A 116 5.21 -11.35 2.10
CA VAL A 116 3.77 -11.04 2.32
C VAL A 116 2.87 -11.94 1.48
N ILE A 117 3.38 -12.45 0.35
CA ILE A 117 2.59 -13.26 -0.59
C ILE A 117 3.19 -14.65 -0.82
N GLU A 118 4.25 -15.00 -0.14
CA GLU A 118 4.90 -16.30 -0.25
C GLU A 118 3.96 -17.40 0.24
N GLY A 119 3.71 -18.38 -0.63
CA GLY A 119 2.76 -19.45 -0.34
C GLY A 119 1.28 -19.07 -0.36
N GLU A 120 0.97 -17.78 -0.57
CA GLU A 120 -0.42 -17.32 -0.64
C GLU A 120 -1.06 -17.72 -1.97
N PRO A 121 -2.09 -18.56 -1.95
CA PRO A 121 -2.72 -19.05 -3.18
C PRO A 121 -3.54 -17.97 -3.90
N SER A 122 -4.06 -17.02 -3.16
CA SER A 122 -4.94 -15.97 -3.71
C SER A 122 -4.90 -14.68 -2.87
N PRO A 123 -3.77 -13.95 -2.85
CA PRO A 123 -3.70 -12.69 -2.13
C PRO A 123 -4.72 -11.69 -2.69
N LYS A 124 -5.31 -10.89 -1.82
CA LYS A 124 -6.29 -9.85 -2.14
C LYS A 124 -5.76 -8.49 -1.74
N ILE A 125 -6.23 -7.48 -2.43
CA ILE A 125 -5.89 -6.09 -2.18
C ILE A 125 -7.14 -5.39 -1.65
N ILE A 126 -7.03 -4.72 -0.52
CA ILE A 126 -8.08 -3.86 0.02
C ILE A 126 -7.62 -2.42 -0.10
N LEU A 127 -8.40 -1.62 -0.81
CA LEU A 127 -8.15 -0.20 -1.00
C LEU A 127 -8.50 0.60 0.27
N PRO A 128 -7.99 1.83 0.42
CA PRO A 128 -8.35 2.70 1.56
C PRO A 128 -9.84 2.99 1.70
N ASN A 129 -10.60 2.90 0.60
CA ASN A 129 -12.07 3.04 0.59
C ASN A 129 -12.83 1.75 1.01
N GLY A 130 -12.10 0.66 1.33
CA GLY A 130 -12.66 -0.64 1.70
C GLY A 130 -12.96 -1.55 0.50
N GLU A 131 -12.74 -1.11 -0.73
CA GLU A 131 -12.96 -1.92 -1.94
C GLU A 131 -11.96 -3.07 -1.99
N LEU A 132 -12.46 -4.30 -2.23
CA LEU A 132 -11.66 -5.50 -2.38
C LEU A 132 -11.37 -5.75 -3.86
N ILE A 133 -10.09 -5.88 -4.20
CA ILE A 133 -9.61 -6.16 -5.55
C ILE A 133 -8.85 -7.49 -5.56
N ILE A 134 -9.07 -8.28 -6.62
CA ILE A 134 -8.39 -9.54 -6.85
C ILE A 134 -7.34 -9.33 -7.93
N PRO A 135 -6.05 -9.56 -7.63
CA PRO A 135 -5.00 -9.51 -8.64
C PRO A 135 -5.21 -10.57 -9.72
N THR A 136 -4.91 -10.20 -10.97
CA THR A 136 -4.99 -11.10 -12.13
C THR A 136 -3.67 -11.78 -12.43
N ASN A 137 -2.55 -11.20 -11.98
CA ASN A 137 -1.22 -11.75 -12.16
C ASN A 137 -0.32 -11.41 -10.96
N LEU A 138 0.65 -12.29 -10.70
CA LEU A 138 1.65 -12.16 -9.65
C LEU A 138 3.03 -12.36 -10.25
N THR A 139 3.94 -11.45 -9.99
CA THR A 139 5.37 -11.57 -10.31
C THR A 139 6.21 -11.26 -9.09
N HIS A 140 7.36 -11.90 -8.93
CA HIS A 140 8.17 -11.70 -7.74
C HIS A 140 9.67 -11.92 -7.98
N ASP A 141 10.48 -11.42 -7.06
CA ASP A 141 11.89 -11.72 -6.90
C ASP A 141 12.17 -12.06 -5.42
N PRO A 142 12.31 -13.36 -5.06
CA PRO A 142 12.56 -13.77 -3.68
C PRO A 142 13.90 -13.26 -3.14
N ASN A 143 14.90 -13.04 -3.99
CA ASN A 143 16.22 -12.56 -3.56
C ASN A 143 16.18 -11.11 -3.09
N LEU A 144 15.26 -10.32 -3.63
CA LEU A 144 15.06 -8.93 -3.26
C LEU A 144 13.89 -8.75 -2.28
N ASP A 145 13.19 -9.83 -1.94
CA ASP A 145 11.96 -9.78 -1.15
C ASP A 145 10.93 -8.81 -1.73
N LEU A 146 10.75 -8.83 -3.04
CA LEU A 146 9.80 -7.99 -3.75
C LEU A 146 8.80 -8.81 -4.54
N ALA A 147 7.57 -8.35 -4.57
CA ALA A 147 6.51 -8.90 -5.40
C ALA A 147 5.66 -7.78 -6.02
N MET A 148 5.03 -8.09 -7.14
CA MET A 148 4.13 -7.19 -7.85
C MET A 148 2.82 -7.92 -8.15
N LEU A 149 1.73 -7.30 -7.76
CA LEU A 149 0.37 -7.75 -7.99
C LEU A 149 -0.25 -6.90 -9.10
N LYS A 150 -0.64 -7.51 -10.20
CA LYS A 150 -1.30 -6.82 -11.31
C LYS A 150 -2.82 -6.88 -11.14
N VAL A 151 -3.49 -5.76 -11.37
CA VAL A 151 -4.95 -5.63 -11.39
C VAL A 151 -5.45 -5.14 -12.74
N ASP A 152 -6.71 -5.42 -13.08
CA ASP A 152 -7.30 -5.01 -14.35
C ASP A 152 -7.95 -3.61 -14.30
N SER A 153 -8.22 -3.12 -13.08
CA SER A 153 -8.76 -1.78 -12.85
C SER A 153 -7.66 -0.71 -12.85
N ASN A 154 -8.04 0.54 -13.18
CA ASN A 154 -7.13 1.68 -13.19
C ASN A 154 -7.27 2.49 -11.90
N HIS A 155 -6.15 2.70 -11.19
CA HIS A 155 -6.09 3.38 -9.89
C HIS A 155 -5.08 4.54 -9.91
N HIS A 156 -5.16 5.40 -10.92
CA HIS A 156 -4.24 6.53 -11.13
C HIS A 156 -4.08 7.42 -9.86
N ASP A 157 -5.18 7.66 -9.15
CA ASP A 157 -5.19 8.52 -7.96
C ASP A 157 -4.40 7.92 -6.77
N LEU A 158 -4.17 6.61 -6.77
CA LEU A 158 -3.44 5.89 -5.72
C LEU A 158 -1.95 5.72 -6.03
N VAL A 159 -1.50 6.12 -7.23
CA VAL A 159 -0.11 5.90 -7.66
C VAL A 159 0.88 6.67 -6.79
N MET A 160 1.94 5.98 -6.38
CA MET A 160 3.12 6.51 -5.70
C MET A 160 4.36 6.10 -6.50
N SER A 161 4.96 7.05 -7.23
CA SER A 161 6.11 6.76 -8.11
C SER A 161 7.35 6.33 -7.32
N LEU A 162 8.07 5.32 -7.86
CA LEU A 162 9.37 4.88 -7.36
C LEU A 162 10.53 5.78 -7.79
N ASP A 163 10.27 6.88 -8.50
CA ASP A 163 11.28 7.80 -9.04
C ASP A 163 11.88 8.75 -7.99
N GLY A 164 11.67 8.48 -6.72
CA GLY A 164 12.17 9.28 -5.61
C GLY A 164 13.71 9.37 -5.55
N PRO A 165 14.26 10.37 -4.83
CA PRO A 165 15.70 10.67 -4.79
C PRO A 165 16.52 9.64 -4.00
N GLY A 166 16.18 8.36 -4.07
CA GLY A 166 16.64 7.25 -3.23
C GLY A 166 18.14 7.07 -3.04
N ARG A 167 19.00 7.88 -3.70
CA ARG A 167 20.47 7.86 -3.53
C ARG A 167 21.01 9.02 -2.68
N ASN A 168 20.20 10.04 -2.39
CA ASN A 168 20.66 11.27 -1.75
C ASN A 168 20.05 11.47 -0.35
N LEU A 169 19.74 10.37 0.36
CA LEU A 169 19.33 10.45 1.75
C LEU A 169 20.54 10.91 2.60
N THR A 170 20.36 12.01 3.31
CA THR A 170 21.36 12.49 4.27
C THR A 170 21.01 12.02 5.67
N LYS A 171 22.02 11.73 6.49
CA LYS A 171 21.83 11.30 7.87
C LYS A 171 20.91 12.28 8.61
N ASP A 172 20.08 11.74 9.48
CA ASP A 172 19.08 12.45 10.28
C ASP A 172 17.92 13.10 9.49
N LEU A 173 17.80 12.79 8.17
CA LEU A 173 16.65 13.21 7.37
C LEU A 173 15.37 12.55 7.90
N PRO A 174 14.28 13.32 8.15
CA PRO A 174 12.99 12.75 8.53
C PRO A 174 12.43 11.86 7.42
N VAL A 175 12.00 10.66 7.81
CA VAL A 175 11.37 9.68 6.92
C VAL A 175 10.11 9.12 7.57
N PHE A 176 9.17 8.64 6.75
CA PHE A 176 7.85 8.21 7.18
C PHE A 176 7.53 6.87 6.52
N ALA A 177 7.25 5.86 7.33
CA ALA A 177 6.78 4.56 6.89
C ALA A 177 5.27 4.47 7.02
N TYR A 178 4.62 3.88 6.03
CA TYR A 178 3.16 3.71 6.01
C TYR A 178 2.81 2.25 5.83
N GLY A 179 1.70 1.82 6.44
CA GLY A 179 1.21 0.46 6.32
C GLY A 179 0.04 0.18 7.26
N TYR A 180 -0.46 -1.05 7.20
CA TYR A 180 -1.55 -1.54 8.04
C TYR A 180 -0.98 -2.54 9.06
N PRO A 181 -0.90 -2.17 10.36
CA PRO A 181 -0.45 -3.11 11.39
C PRO A 181 -1.36 -4.36 11.44
N MET A 182 -0.74 -5.55 11.52
CA MET A 182 -1.45 -6.82 11.58
C MET A 182 -2.34 -6.92 12.82
N GLY A 183 -3.49 -7.60 12.68
CA GLY A 183 -4.39 -7.87 13.80
C GLY A 183 -5.10 -6.65 14.36
N THR A 184 -4.97 -5.50 13.72
CA THR A 184 -5.72 -4.30 14.09
C THR A 184 -6.92 -4.15 13.16
N ASP A 185 -8.12 -3.89 13.74
CA ASP A 185 -9.32 -3.50 12.98
C ASP A 185 -9.18 -2.06 12.47
N ILE A 186 -8.00 -1.72 11.92
CA ILE A 186 -7.79 -0.39 11.36
C ILE A 186 -8.56 -0.29 10.06
N ARG A 187 -9.58 0.56 10.09
CA ARG A 187 -10.44 0.90 8.96
C ARG A 187 -9.90 2.16 8.30
N GLY A 188 -10.06 2.23 6.98
CA GLY A 188 -9.73 3.44 6.24
C GLY A 188 -8.23 3.59 5.93
N GLU A 189 -7.66 4.73 6.30
CA GLU A 189 -6.31 5.10 5.92
C GLU A 189 -5.22 4.30 6.67
N ALA A 190 -4.07 4.12 5.99
CA ALA A 190 -2.92 3.45 6.58
C ALA A 190 -2.33 4.20 7.79
N THR A 191 -1.73 3.46 8.70
CA THR A 191 -0.96 4.02 9.82
C THR A 191 0.37 4.59 9.33
N MET A 192 0.79 5.71 9.91
CA MET A 192 2.08 6.35 9.66
C MET A 192 2.99 6.21 10.88
N ALA A 193 4.21 5.71 10.66
CA ALA A 193 5.30 5.73 11.63
C ALA A 193 6.39 6.71 11.16
N LYS A 194 6.93 7.52 12.08
CA LYS A 194 7.92 8.55 11.81
C LYS A 194 9.26 8.22 12.45
N GLY A 195 10.34 8.52 11.75
CA GLY A 195 11.71 8.44 12.26
C GLY A 195 12.69 9.16 11.36
N HIS A 196 13.97 8.77 11.45
CA HIS A 196 15.06 9.40 10.71
C HIS A 196 15.90 8.38 9.97
N TYR A 197 16.41 8.78 8.82
CA TYR A 197 17.39 8.01 8.09
C TYR A 197 18.72 7.94 8.88
N ILE A 198 19.22 6.73 9.10
CA ILE A 198 20.48 6.50 9.79
C ILE A 198 21.61 6.27 8.79
N ALA A 199 21.44 5.29 7.90
CA ALA A 199 22.45 4.89 6.94
C ALA A 199 21.89 3.97 5.85
N THR A 200 22.62 3.81 4.75
CA THR A 200 22.44 2.70 3.83
C THR A 200 23.45 1.60 4.15
N ARG A 201 22.98 0.37 4.33
CA ARG A 201 23.77 -0.79 4.69
C ARG A 201 23.82 -1.80 3.56
N ASN A 202 25.01 -2.27 3.21
CA ASN A 202 25.15 -3.39 2.27
C ASN A 202 24.87 -4.71 3.02
N ALA A 203 23.91 -5.48 2.56
CA ALA A 203 23.64 -6.80 3.09
C ALA A 203 24.84 -7.73 2.76
N LYS A 204 25.41 -8.39 3.79
CA LYS A 204 26.58 -9.26 3.65
C LYS A 204 26.32 -10.56 2.88
N ARG A 205 25.08 -10.90 2.63
CA ARG A 205 24.66 -12.03 1.79
C ARG A 205 23.77 -11.49 0.68
N ASN A 206 24.06 -11.86 -0.53
CA ASN A 206 23.56 -11.41 -1.84
C ASN A 206 22.02 -11.34 -2.04
N THR A 207 21.22 -11.27 -0.98
CA THR A 207 19.78 -11.32 -1.07
C THR A 207 19.13 -9.96 -1.28
N TYR A 208 19.53 -8.91 -0.60
CA TYR A 208 18.83 -7.60 -0.67
C TYR A 208 19.66 -6.47 -1.30
N GLY A 209 20.92 -6.72 -1.69
CA GLY A 209 21.82 -5.64 -2.10
C GLY A 209 22.12 -4.66 -0.97
N SER A 210 21.68 -3.42 -1.11
CA SER A 210 21.75 -2.41 -0.04
C SER A 210 20.36 -2.18 0.58
N LEU A 211 20.33 -1.91 1.89
CA LEU A 211 19.12 -1.59 2.64
C LEU A 211 19.25 -0.23 3.30
N ILE A 212 18.17 0.52 3.35
CA ILE A 212 18.03 1.75 4.13
C ILE A 212 17.77 1.35 5.59
N GLN A 213 18.53 1.93 6.51
CA GLN A 213 18.34 1.78 7.95
C GLN A 213 17.78 3.06 8.54
N THR A 214 16.76 2.94 9.39
CA THR A 214 16.13 4.04 10.12
C THR A 214 15.94 3.69 11.60
N ASP A 215 15.53 4.67 12.41
CA ASP A 215 15.08 4.51 13.79
C ASP A 215 13.55 4.37 13.92
N ILE A 216 12.84 4.16 12.79
CA ILE A 216 11.41 3.86 12.81
C ILE A 216 11.19 2.52 13.50
N ASP A 217 10.17 2.42 14.33
CA ASP A 217 9.68 1.15 14.87
C ASP A 217 8.61 0.59 13.92
N LEU A 218 9.00 -0.34 13.05
CA LEU A 218 8.07 -1.02 12.14
C LEU A 218 7.27 -2.08 12.91
N ILE A 219 5.98 -2.07 12.69
CA ILE A 219 5.04 -3.03 13.25
C ILE A 219 4.71 -4.07 12.17
N GLU A 220 4.54 -5.33 12.58
CA GLU A 220 4.11 -6.42 11.73
C GLU A 220 2.84 -6.06 10.94
N GLY A 221 2.77 -6.44 9.66
CA GLY A 221 1.73 -5.98 8.73
C GLY A 221 2.06 -4.72 7.94
N MET A 222 3.01 -3.89 8.40
CA MET A 222 3.47 -2.72 7.61
C MET A 222 4.43 -3.11 6.47
N SER A 223 4.88 -4.36 6.41
CA SER A 223 5.74 -4.89 5.34
C SER A 223 5.12 -4.68 3.96
N GLY A 224 5.93 -4.26 2.98
CA GLY A 224 5.51 -3.93 1.62
C GLY A 224 4.97 -2.51 1.43
N GLY A 225 4.66 -1.80 2.50
CA GLY A 225 4.26 -0.40 2.43
C GLY A 225 5.41 0.54 2.08
N PRO A 226 5.14 1.79 1.69
CA PRO A 226 6.16 2.74 1.29
C PRO A 226 6.87 3.40 2.49
N LEU A 227 8.18 3.61 2.35
CA LEU A 227 8.93 4.61 3.10
C LEU A 227 9.02 5.87 2.25
N THR A 228 8.63 7.01 2.79
CA THR A 228 8.74 8.29 2.07
C THR A 228 9.66 9.27 2.76
N ASP A 229 10.14 10.25 1.99
CA ASP A 229 10.68 11.48 2.55
C ASP A 229 9.52 12.41 3.01
N TYR A 230 9.87 13.56 3.59
CA TYR A 230 8.90 14.56 4.05
C TYR A 230 8.08 15.22 2.91
N CYS A 231 8.46 14.99 1.65
CA CYS A 231 7.69 15.42 0.47
C CYS A 231 6.67 14.36 0.01
N GLY A 232 6.58 13.22 0.69
CA GLY A 232 5.74 12.09 0.28
C GLY A 232 6.29 11.28 -0.89
N ARG A 233 7.56 11.52 -1.31
CA ARG A 233 8.19 10.75 -2.39
C ARG A 233 8.71 9.44 -1.84
N VAL A 234 8.45 8.35 -2.52
CA VAL A 234 8.89 7.02 -2.11
C VAL A 234 10.41 6.91 -2.21
N VAL A 235 11.06 6.64 -1.08
CA VAL A 235 12.52 6.41 -0.98
C VAL A 235 12.86 4.95 -0.69
N GLY A 236 11.90 4.16 -0.20
CA GLY A 236 12.07 2.74 0.09
C GLY A 236 10.76 2.00 0.28
N ILE A 237 10.87 0.69 0.54
CA ILE A 237 9.77 -0.24 0.82
C ILE A 237 10.06 -0.88 2.17
N ASN A 238 9.07 -0.87 3.08
CA ASN A 238 9.17 -1.47 4.40
C ASN A 238 9.45 -2.98 4.26
N THR A 239 10.44 -3.55 5.00
CA THR A 239 10.68 -5.00 4.93
C THR A 239 10.95 -5.64 6.28
N LEU A 240 11.92 -5.18 7.05
CA LEU A 240 12.34 -5.82 8.29
C LEU A 240 12.34 -4.83 9.46
N GLY A 241 11.79 -5.25 10.61
CA GLY A 241 11.92 -4.57 11.89
C GLY A 241 12.60 -5.47 12.91
N VAL A 242 13.72 -5.04 13.51
CA VAL A 242 14.43 -5.78 14.55
C VAL A 242 14.87 -4.82 15.65
N ALA A 243 14.34 -5.02 16.86
CA ALA A 243 14.81 -4.36 18.10
C ALA A 243 15.00 -2.82 17.99
N GLY A 244 14.00 -2.11 17.47
CA GLY A 244 14.04 -0.65 17.33
C GLY A 244 14.87 -0.13 16.15
N LEU A 245 15.28 -1.01 15.26
CA LEU A 245 15.92 -0.69 13.98
C LEU A 245 15.11 -1.31 12.86
N SER A 246 14.79 -0.51 11.87
CA SER A 246 14.05 -0.98 10.70
C SER A 246 14.85 -0.83 9.42
N MET A 247 14.66 -1.80 8.54
CA MET A 247 15.32 -1.89 7.26
C MET A 247 14.30 -1.79 6.14
N PHE A 248 14.71 -1.12 5.05
CA PHE A 248 13.85 -0.84 3.91
C PHE A 248 14.60 -1.12 2.62
N ILE A 249 13.92 -1.70 1.65
CA ILE A 249 14.46 -1.88 0.30
C ILE A 249 14.44 -0.51 -0.39
N PRO A 250 15.58 -0.01 -0.91
CA PRO A 250 15.60 1.29 -1.57
C PRO A 250 14.69 1.34 -2.81
N ALA A 251 13.96 2.43 -2.99
CA ALA A 251 13.05 2.61 -4.13
C ALA A 251 13.75 2.44 -5.47
N PHE A 252 15.02 2.90 -5.62
CA PHE A 252 15.78 2.71 -6.83
C PHE A 252 16.08 1.23 -7.12
N THR A 253 16.29 0.39 -6.09
CA THR A 253 16.47 -1.06 -6.26
C THR A 253 15.18 -1.67 -6.79
N ALA A 254 14.05 -1.32 -6.20
CA ALA A 254 12.74 -1.77 -6.66
C ALA A 254 12.46 -1.32 -8.10
N SER A 255 12.71 -0.06 -8.45
CA SER A 255 12.44 0.49 -9.79
C SER A 255 13.21 -0.22 -10.90
N TYR A 256 14.44 -0.69 -10.63
CA TYR A 256 15.19 -1.50 -11.57
C TYR A 256 14.71 -2.94 -11.67
N SER A 257 14.28 -3.50 -10.53
CA SER A 257 13.91 -4.92 -10.44
C SER A 257 12.56 -5.22 -11.06
N VAL A 258 11.57 -4.31 -10.93
CA VAL A 258 10.22 -4.54 -11.46
C VAL A 258 10.19 -4.78 -12.99
N TYR A 259 11.18 -4.28 -13.73
CA TYR A 259 11.31 -4.56 -15.17
C TYR A 259 11.87 -5.95 -15.48
N GLY A 260 12.48 -6.60 -14.50
CA GLY A 260 13.08 -7.94 -14.63
C GLY A 260 12.28 -9.05 -13.95
N PHE A 261 11.15 -8.72 -13.32
CA PHE A 261 10.27 -9.72 -12.74
C PHE A 261 9.76 -10.65 -13.83
N THR A 262 10.09 -11.92 -13.71
CA THR A 262 9.53 -12.94 -14.59
C THR A 262 8.11 -13.20 -14.18
N ASP A 263 7.20 -13.22 -15.16
CA ASP A 263 5.84 -13.72 -14.96
C ASP A 263 5.95 -15.10 -14.32
N THR A 264 5.60 -15.20 -13.06
CA THR A 264 5.39 -16.50 -12.45
C THR A 264 4.13 -17.02 -13.09
N LYS A 265 4.30 -17.97 -14.00
CA LYS A 265 3.16 -18.77 -14.47
C LYS A 265 2.47 -19.23 -13.20
N ILE A 266 1.20 -18.85 -13.06
CA ILE A 266 0.32 -19.39 -12.04
C ILE A 266 0.59 -20.89 -12.05
N THR A 267 1.07 -21.44 -10.93
CA THR A 267 1.38 -22.86 -10.80
C THR A 267 0.17 -23.60 -11.31
N LYS A 268 0.35 -24.40 -12.37
CA LYS A 268 -0.75 -25.21 -12.90
C LYS A 268 -1.10 -26.18 -11.78
N LEU A 269 -2.26 -25.97 -11.18
CA LEU A 269 -2.75 -26.89 -10.17
C LEU A 269 -2.91 -28.25 -10.85
N ASP A 270 -2.24 -29.24 -10.31
CA ASP A 270 -2.35 -30.62 -10.73
C ASP A 270 -3.56 -31.23 -10.02
N LEU A 271 -4.76 -30.83 -10.47
CA LEU A 271 -6.04 -31.28 -9.93
C LEU A 271 -6.68 -32.25 -10.90
N HIS A 272 -7.08 -33.40 -10.38
CA HIS A 272 -7.64 -34.55 -11.13
C HIS A 272 -9.10 -34.82 -10.71
N PRO A 273 -10.06 -33.94 -11.03
CA PRO A 273 -11.47 -34.07 -10.65
C PRO A 273 -12.13 -35.32 -11.30
N GLU A 274 -11.48 -35.94 -12.29
CA GLU A 274 -11.92 -37.16 -12.96
C GLU A 274 -11.63 -38.42 -12.14
N GLU A 275 -10.69 -38.41 -11.18
CA GLU A 275 -10.24 -39.60 -10.47
C GLU A 275 -11.24 -40.09 -9.43
N SER A 276 -11.88 -39.17 -8.69
CA SER A 276 -12.81 -39.57 -7.63
C SER A 276 -13.76 -38.42 -7.24
N PRO A 277 -14.88 -38.72 -6.56
CA PRO A 277 -15.74 -37.72 -5.92
C PRO A 277 -15.01 -36.78 -4.98
N ILE A 278 -14.06 -37.29 -4.17
CA ILE A 278 -13.25 -36.48 -3.26
C ILE A 278 -12.38 -35.52 -4.07
N ALA A 279 -11.66 -36.03 -5.06
CA ALA A 279 -10.80 -35.24 -5.91
C ALA A 279 -11.56 -34.08 -6.62
N ALA A 280 -12.80 -34.35 -7.03
CA ALA A 280 -13.64 -33.29 -7.63
C ALA A 280 -14.05 -32.21 -6.63
N VAL A 281 -14.38 -32.59 -5.39
CA VAL A 281 -14.71 -31.60 -4.33
C VAL A 281 -13.47 -30.82 -3.91
N ASP A 282 -12.31 -31.47 -3.76
CA ASP A 282 -11.04 -30.83 -3.47
C ASP A 282 -10.64 -29.85 -4.59
N ALA A 283 -10.80 -30.25 -5.85
CA ALA A 283 -10.55 -29.39 -7.00
C ALA A 283 -11.47 -28.17 -7.02
N PHE A 284 -12.76 -28.36 -6.71
CA PHE A 284 -13.73 -27.27 -6.63
C PHE A 284 -13.33 -26.21 -5.61
N TYR A 285 -13.03 -26.60 -4.38
CA TYR A 285 -12.62 -25.68 -3.34
C TYR A 285 -11.23 -25.07 -3.58
N SER A 286 -10.30 -25.84 -4.15
CA SER A 286 -8.99 -25.31 -4.58
C SER A 286 -9.15 -24.22 -5.64
N TYR A 287 -10.05 -24.39 -6.60
CA TYR A 287 -10.35 -23.34 -7.56
C TYR A 287 -11.01 -22.12 -6.91
N LEU A 288 -11.90 -22.29 -5.94
CA LEU A 288 -12.48 -21.19 -5.18
C LEU A 288 -11.41 -20.41 -4.40
N MET A 289 -10.53 -21.11 -3.69
CA MET A 289 -9.41 -20.54 -2.95
C MET A 289 -8.52 -19.69 -3.86
N LEU A 290 -8.20 -20.19 -5.05
CA LEU A 290 -7.38 -19.51 -6.05
C LEU A 290 -8.16 -18.50 -6.92
N ARG A 291 -9.41 -18.26 -6.61
CA ARG A 291 -10.31 -17.37 -7.39
C ARG A 291 -10.40 -17.74 -8.88
N ARG A 292 -10.20 -19.00 -9.22
CA ARG A 292 -10.42 -19.52 -10.56
C ARG A 292 -11.88 -19.91 -10.72
N MET A 293 -12.75 -18.91 -10.83
CA MET A 293 -14.19 -19.10 -10.78
C MET A 293 -14.72 -19.90 -11.96
N THR A 294 -14.19 -19.71 -13.17
CA THR A 294 -14.62 -20.47 -14.36
C THR A 294 -14.42 -21.99 -14.20
N PRO A 295 -13.19 -22.49 -13.91
CA PRO A 295 -13.03 -23.94 -13.71
C PRO A 295 -13.79 -24.47 -12.49
N ALA A 296 -13.99 -23.67 -11.43
CA ALA A 296 -14.84 -24.06 -10.31
C ALA A 296 -16.30 -24.23 -10.76
N TYR A 297 -16.84 -23.28 -11.51
CA TYR A 297 -18.19 -23.35 -12.07
C TYR A 297 -18.36 -24.52 -13.05
N ASP A 298 -17.32 -24.81 -13.85
CA ASP A 298 -17.31 -25.94 -14.77
C ASP A 298 -17.38 -27.30 -14.06
N LEU A 299 -16.97 -27.39 -12.80
CA LEU A 299 -17.15 -28.58 -11.98
C LEU A 299 -18.59 -28.77 -11.45
N LEU A 300 -19.44 -27.78 -11.57
CA LEU A 300 -20.88 -27.95 -11.28
C LEU A 300 -21.57 -28.68 -12.40
N SER A 301 -22.52 -29.57 -12.08
CA SER A 301 -23.30 -30.28 -13.07
C SER A 301 -24.16 -29.37 -13.93
N LYS A 302 -24.52 -29.81 -15.12
CA LYS A 302 -25.42 -29.05 -16.01
C LYS A 302 -26.75 -28.69 -15.32
N SER A 303 -27.32 -29.62 -14.53
CA SER A 303 -28.54 -29.37 -13.77
C SER A 303 -28.36 -28.29 -12.67
N TYR A 304 -27.16 -28.14 -12.11
CA TYR A 304 -26.87 -27.06 -11.17
C TYR A 304 -26.75 -25.71 -11.89
N GLN A 305 -26.04 -25.69 -13.02
CA GLN A 305 -25.84 -24.50 -13.86
C GLN A 305 -27.13 -23.96 -14.48
N GLU A 306 -28.10 -24.82 -14.76
CA GLU A 306 -29.45 -24.42 -15.20
C GLU A 306 -30.23 -23.61 -14.16
N ASN A 307 -29.90 -23.80 -12.86
CA ASN A 307 -30.56 -23.12 -11.73
C ASN A 307 -29.80 -21.91 -11.18
N ALA A 308 -28.56 -21.68 -11.64
CA ALA A 308 -27.75 -20.54 -11.22
C ALA A 308 -26.76 -20.18 -12.34
N THR A 309 -26.96 -19.03 -12.95
CA THR A 309 -26.03 -18.51 -13.96
C THR A 309 -24.64 -18.27 -13.37
N TYR A 310 -23.64 -18.18 -14.24
CA TYR A 310 -22.25 -17.91 -13.81
C TYR A 310 -22.17 -16.63 -12.94
N ASP A 311 -22.79 -15.54 -13.37
CA ASP A 311 -22.75 -14.25 -12.66
C ASP A 311 -23.47 -14.29 -11.31
N GLU A 312 -24.64 -14.95 -11.24
CA GLU A 312 -25.37 -15.15 -9.98
C GLU A 312 -24.60 -16.03 -9.02
N TRP A 313 -23.91 -17.05 -9.53
CA TRP A 313 -23.14 -17.97 -8.71
C TRP A 313 -21.86 -17.29 -8.19
N THR A 314 -21.11 -16.58 -9.04
CA THR A 314 -19.86 -15.91 -8.67
C THR A 314 -20.10 -14.75 -7.69
N SER A 315 -21.23 -14.05 -7.80
CA SER A 315 -21.56 -12.95 -6.88
C SER A 315 -21.61 -13.37 -5.41
N ARG A 316 -21.88 -14.65 -5.14
CA ARG A 316 -21.91 -15.21 -3.76
C ARG A 316 -20.55 -15.24 -3.08
N PHE A 317 -19.47 -15.09 -3.85
CA PHE A 317 -18.10 -15.17 -3.37
C PHE A 317 -17.40 -13.80 -3.36
N SER A 318 -18.12 -12.70 -3.59
CA SER A 318 -17.54 -11.33 -3.66
C SER A 318 -16.79 -10.97 -2.40
N ASP A 319 -17.34 -11.29 -1.25
CA ASP A 319 -16.82 -10.90 0.06
C ASP A 319 -15.92 -11.97 0.70
N ILE A 320 -15.78 -13.14 0.06
CA ILE A 320 -14.92 -14.20 0.56
C ILE A 320 -13.47 -13.91 0.20
N LEU A 321 -12.61 -13.72 1.18
CA LEU A 321 -11.18 -13.53 1.02
C LEU A 321 -10.49 -14.84 0.71
N SER A 322 -10.77 -15.89 1.50
CA SER A 322 -10.18 -17.19 1.35
C SER A 322 -11.14 -18.31 1.75
N VAL A 323 -10.80 -19.54 1.30
CA VAL A 323 -11.49 -20.77 1.64
C VAL A 323 -10.45 -21.79 2.04
N GLN A 324 -10.48 -22.26 3.29
CA GLN A 324 -9.57 -23.28 3.81
C GLN A 324 -10.33 -24.58 4.04
N ILE A 325 -9.94 -25.63 3.34
CA ILE A 325 -10.49 -26.99 3.58
C ILE A 325 -9.85 -27.57 4.84
N ILE A 326 -10.69 -28.03 5.75
CA ILE A 326 -10.25 -28.75 6.95
C ILE A 326 -10.32 -30.26 6.73
N LYS A 327 -11.37 -30.73 6.03
CA LYS A 327 -11.57 -32.16 5.81
C LYS A 327 -12.44 -32.42 4.59
N THR A 328 -12.09 -33.45 3.83
CA THR A 328 -12.92 -34.10 2.80
C THR A 328 -12.88 -35.58 2.99
N GLU A 329 -14.01 -36.25 2.94
CA GLU A 329 -14.10 -37.73 3.03
C GLU A 329 -15.40 -38.25 2.40
N LEU A 330 -15.39 -39.47 1.91
CA LEU A 330 -16.62 -40.10 1.47
C LEU A 330 -17.54 -40.39 2.67
N VAL A 331 -18.82 -40.13 2.50
CA VAL A 331 -19.83 -40.52 3.48
C VAL A 331 -19.88 -42.06 3.54
N LYS A 332 -19.80 -42.61 4.75
CA LYS A 332 -19.75 -44.07 4.96
C LYS A 332 -20.91 -44.76 4.28
N GLY A 333 -20.59 -45.72 3.39
CA GLY A 333 -21.57 -46.49 2.64
C GLY A 333 -22.11 -45.82 1.36
N GLU A 334 -21.68 -44.60 1.05
CA GLU A 334 -22.06 -43.88 -0.16
C GLU A 334 -20.84 -43.78 -1.11
N LYS A 335 -21.11 -43.81 -2.41
CA LYS A 335 -20.03 -43.73 -3.43
C LYS A 335 -19.95 -42.37 -4.12
N ASP A 336 -20.97 -41.55 -3.96
CA ASP A 336 -21.18 -40.30 -4.68
C ASP A 336 -21.38 -39.10 -3.75
N LYS A 337 -21.29 -39.32 -2.41
CA LYS A 337 -21.44 -38.27 -1.43
C LYS A 337 -20.14 -38.01 -0.69
N VAL A 338 -19.70 -36.77 -0.72
CA VAL A 338 -18.48 -36.31 -0.07
C VAL A 338 -18.83 -35.34 1.05
N PHE A 339 -18.48 -35.71 2.27
CA PHE A 339 -18.51 -34.78 3.40
C PHE A 339 -17.35 -33.79 3.26
N VAL A 340 -17.63 -32.51 3.47
CA VAL A 340 -16.64 -31.45 3.47
C VAL A 340 -16.81 -30.58 4.72
N LYS A 341 -15.69 -30.14 5.25
CA LYS A 341 -15.57 -29.22 6.37
C LYS A 341 -14.57 -28.14 5.97
N PHE A 342 -14.96 -26.87 6.02
CA PHE A 342 -14.13 -25.77 5.59
C PHE A 342 -14.42 -24.47 6.35
N ILE A 343 -13.47 -23.56 6.33
CA ILE A 343 -13.57 -22.23 6.91
C ILE A 343 -13.48 -21.22 5.76
N THR A 344 -14.24 -20.14 5.84
CA THR A 344 -14.03 -18.97 5.00
C THR A 344 -13.63 -17.77 5.83
N ARG A 345 -12.76 -16.93 5.27
CA ARG A 345 -12.47 -15.59 5.77
C ARG A 345 -13.24 -14.62 4.87
N ASN A 346 -14.13 -13.87 5.46
CA ASN A 346 -14.99 -12.95 4.73
C ASN A 346 -14.66 -11.51 5.09
N TRP A 347 -14.71 -10.62 4.09
CA TRP A 347 -14.61 -9.19 4.32
C TRP A 347 -15.99 -8.61 4.59
N VAL A 348 -16.27 -8.25 5.85
CA VAL A 348 -17.58 -7.79 6.29
C VAL A 348 -17.42 -6.47 7.04
N SER A 349 -18.03 -5.39 6.53
CA SER A 349 -18.02 -4.08 7.19
C SER A 349 -16.64 -3.62 7.66
N ASP A 350 -15.63 -3.76 6.77
CA ASP A 350 -14.23 -3.40 7.00
C ASP A 350 -13.50 -4.24 8.07
N SER A 351 -13.97 -5.43 8.36
CA SER A 351 -13.32 -6.42 9.21
C SER A 351 -13.28 -7.80 8.56
N ILE A 352 -12.43 -8.67 9.08
CA ILE A 352 -12.37 -10.06 8.65
C ILE A 352 -13.14 -10.90 9.65
N ASP A 353 -14.19 -11.56 9.15
CA ASP A 353 -14.97 -12.50 9.93
C ASP A 353 -14.72 -13.94 9.45
N LEU A 354 -14.56 -14.87 10.41
CA LEU A 354 -14.43 -16.28 10.15
C LEU A 354 -15.79 -16.96 10.16
N HIS A 355 -16.09 -17.68 9.09
CA HIS A 355 -17.30 -18.48 8.97
C HIS A 355 -16.95 -19.94 8.80
N TYR A 356 -17.64 -20.81 9.48
CA TYR A 356 -17.36 -22.24 9.57
C TYR A 356 -18.48 -23.02 8.90
N TYR A 357 -18.12 -23.93 8.02
CA TYR A 357 -19.09 -24.69 7.22
C TYR A 357 -18.82 -26.18 7.25
N GLU A 358 -19.87 -26.98 7.35
CA GLU A 358 -19.81 -28.42 7.13
C GLU A 358 -21.02 -28.91 6.36
N GLY A 359 -20.85 -29.99 5.65
CA GLY A 359 -21.97 -30.60 4.93
C GLY A 359 -21.53 -31.59 3.89
N VAL A 360 -22.43 -31.90 2.97
CA VAL A 360 -22.23 -32.94 1.98
C VAL A 360 -22.46 -32.40 0.58
N TRP A 361 -21.52 -32.70 -0.30
CA TRP A 361 -21.72 -32.60 -1.74
C TRP A 361 -22.15 -33.96 -2.31
N VAL A 362 -23.16 -33.94 -3.18
CA VAL A 362 -23.49 -35.06 -4.04
C VAL A 362 -22.80 -34.85 -5.38
N THR A 363 -22.06 -35.86 -5.81
CA THR A 363 -21.34 -35.84 -7.10
C THR A 363 -21.96 -36.81 -8.08
N LYS A 364 -21.69 -36.62 -9.36
CA LYS A 364 -22.10 -37.54 -10.43
C LYS A 364 -21.03 -37.55 -11.51
N LEU A 365 -20.72 -38.69 -12.04
CA LEU A 365 -19.82 -38.81 -13.18
C LEU A 365 -20.56 -38.38 -14.46
N GLU A 366 -20.12 -37.27 -15.06
CA GLU A 366 -20.65 -36.72 -16.31
C GLU A 366 -19.48 -36.52 -17.29
N GLU A 367 -19.56 -37.10 -18.48
CA GLU A 367 -18.53 -36.92 -19.51
C GLU A 367 -17.09 -37.27 -19.04
N GLY A 368 -16.96 -38.25 -18.12
CA GLY A 368 -15.67 -38.69 -17.60
C GLY A 368 -15.10 -37.89 -16.43
N VAL A 369 -15.83 -36.85 -15.95
CA VAL A 369 -15.44 -36.03 -14.80
C VAL A 369 -16.52 -36.08 -13.72
N TYR A 370 -16.13 -36.18 -12.46
CA TYR A 370 -17.07 -36.05 -11.35
C TYR A 370 -17.49 -34.61 -11.18
N ARG A 371 -18.80 -34.35 -11.29
CA ARG A 371 -19.40 -33.01 -11.16
C ARG A 371 -20.25 -32.92 -9.91
N LEU A 372 -20.24 -31.74 -9.29
CA LEU A 372 -21.00 -31.44 -8.10
C LEU A 372 -22.46 -31.09 -8.48
N THR A 373 -23.41 -31.89 -7.99
CA THR A 373 -24.82 -31.77 -8.41
C THR A 373 -25.68 -31.07 -7.37
N ARG A 374 -25.44 -31.30 -6.10
CA ARG A 374 -26.21 -30.76 -5.00
C ARG A 374 -25.35 -30.60 -3.75
N SER A 375 -25.48 -29.43 -3.11
CA SER A 375 -24.86 -29.16 -1.81
C SER A 375 -25.92 -29.23 -0.69
N MET A 376 -25.52 -29.78 0.43
CA MET A 376 -26.24 -29.76 1.70
C MET A 376 -25.27 -29.27 2.76
N ILE A 377 -24.80 -28.03 2.59
CA ILE A 377 -23.80 -27.38 3.43
C ILE A 377 -24.53 -26.37 4.32
N LYS A 378 -24.15 -26.32 5.58
CA LYS A 378 -24.67 -25.38 6.58
C LYS A 378 -23.52 -24.68 7.28
N GLU A 379 -23.76 -23.47 7.71
CA GLU A 379 -22.90 -22.76 8.62
C GLU A 379 -22.99 -23.36 10.04
N VAL A 380 -21.86 -23.37 10.75
CA VAL A 380 -21.71 -23.91 12.09
C VAL A 380 -21.41 -22.76 13.05
N ASP A 381 -22.39 -22.41 13.89
CA ASP A 381 -22.17 -21.45 14.95
C ASP A 381 -21.36 -22.12 16.09
N ASN A 382 -20.34 -21.40 16.61
CA ASN A 382 -19.47 -21.85 17.69
C ASN A 382 -18.83 -23.23 17.44
N PRO A 383 -17.92 -23.34 16.46
CA PRO A 383 -17.27 -24.58 16.13
C PRO A 383 -16.51 -25.15 17.34
N PRO A 384 -16.46 -26.49 17.49
CA PRO A 384 -15.62 -27.15 18.48
C PRO A 384 -14.15 -26.80 18.31
N SER A 385 -13.35 -26.95 19.37
CA SER A 385 -11.90 -26.66 19.37
C SER A 385 -11.05 -27.50 18.42
N ASP A 386 -11.62 -28.53 17.80
CA ASP A 386 -10.99 -29.38 16.78
C ASP A 386 -10.99 -28.75 15.37
N TRP A 387 -11.62 -27.60 15.20
CA TRP A 387 -11.45 -26.75 14.05
C TRP A 387 -10.16 -25.94 14.24
N ASP A 388 -9.04 -26.62 14.05
CA ASP A 388 -7.74 -25.97 14.21
C ASP A 388 -7.58 -24.93 13.11
N THR A 389 -7.55 -23.67 13.55
CA THR A 389 -7.40 -22.49 12.69
C THR A 389 -5.96 -22.05 12.55
N THR A 390 -5.04 -22.77 13.21
CA THR A 390 -3.62 -22.54 13.04
C THR A 390 -3.23 -23.06 11.67
N GLY A 391 -2.94 -22.15 10.76
CA GLY A 391 -2.21 -22.44 9.54
C GLY A 391 -0.89 -23.12 9.89
N PRO A 392 -0.18 -23.72 8.91
CA PRO A 392 1.09 -24.34 9.19
C PRO A 392 1.98 -23.36 9.98
N GLU A 393 2.44 -23.80 11.15
CA GLU A 393 3.49 -23.09 11.89
C GLU A 393 4.72 -23.04 10.97
N PHE A 394 5.10 -21.83 10.53
CA PHE A 394 6.31 -21.58 9.75
C PHE A 394 7.49 -21.25 10.64
#